data_c593b361ba7a82f8089d435911a27809
#
_entry.id   c593b361ba7a82f8089d435911a27809
#
_cell.length_a   1.000
_cell.length_b   1.000
_cell.length_c   1.000
_cell.angle_alpha   90.00
_cell.angle_beta   90.00
_cell.angle_gamma   90.00
#
_symmetry.space_group_name_H-M   'P 1'
#
loop_
_entity.id
_entity.type
_entity.pdbx_description
1 polymer ?
#
loop_
_entity_poly.entity_id
_entity_poly.type
_entity_poly.pdbx_seq_one_letter_code
_entity_poly.pdbx_strand_id
1 'polypeptide(L)'
;MHTQARIALVAAAGLLAAGCSGPDTATPDTAEAGIWNTLAGTAPLVIAHRGASGDRPEHTIAAYMLAIEQGADVIEPDLVVTADGVLVARHDAYLSTTTNVMAHPEFADRRRELFGMNEWWVQDFTLEELRTLRAIQPQEGRSRSYDGVFLIPTFEEILDLVEEQEADCACTIAIEPEVKHPAEFAEWGLDPLPLLLAALRDRDLDRADAAVTIQSFDAGFLQRMDAESDVRLAMLYSGPDDPEGNAGGLPLEAIALFADAVGPYKGLLFNEDGSSSGYVEAAHDLGLVVHTWTVRDDREPIIGATVEEELRALYALGVDGVFSDFPATAIRVRSDMAAEHGQP
;
A
#
# COMPACT_ATOMS: atom_id res chain seq x y z
N MET A 1 28.66 13.44 4.65
CA MET A 1 29.21 12.60 3.56
C MET A 1 29.45 11.21 4.14
N HIS A 2 28.45 10.38 4.19
CA HIS A 2 28.62 8.94 4.49
C HIS A 2 27.62 8.20 3.59
N THR A 3 28.11 7.87 2.39
CA THR A 3 27.43 6.96 1.48
C THR A 3 27.75 5.55 1.98
N GLN A 4 26.84 4.92 2.70
CA GLN A 4 26.91 3.50 2.96
C GLN A 4 25.97 2.78 1.99
N ALA A 5 26.57 2.00 1.09
CA ALA A 5 25.82 1.11 0.24
C ALA A 5 25.12 0.04 1.11
N ARG A 6 23.80 -0.02 1.06
CA ARG A 6 23.01 -1.08 1.69
C ARG A 6 23.23 -2.39 0.90
N ILE A 7 24.12 -3.25 1.41
CA ILE A 7 24.32 -4.61 0.90
C ILE A 7 23.49 -5.54 1.80
N ALA A 8 22.44 -6.13 1.25
CA ALA A 8 21.65 -7.16 1.92
C ALA A 8 22.53 -8.40 2.17
N LEU A 9 22.84 -8.68 3.43
CA LEU A 9 23.60 -9.85 3.85
C LEU A 9 22.62 -10.94 4.35
N VAL A 10 22.32 -11.91 3.49
CA VAL A 10 21.60 -13.13 3.90
C VAL A 10 22.60 -14.06 4.59
N ALA A 11 22.50 -14.21 5.90
CA ALA A 11 23.33 -15.14 6.68
C ALA A 11 22.72 -16.55 6.65
N ALA A 12 23.31 -17.44 5.87
CA ALA A 12 23.06 -18.89 5.96
C ALA A 12 24.00 -19.52 6.98
N ALA A 13 23.46 -20.09 8.08
CA ALA A 13 24.20 -20.88 9.04
C ALA A 13 24.34 -22.31 8.53
N GLY A 14 25.54 -22.69 8.08
CA GLY A 14 25.87 -24.05 7.68
C GLY A 14 26.52 -24.86 8.81
N LEU A 15 25.94 -26.01 9.16
CA LEU A 15 26.57 -27.03 10.00
C LEU A 15 27.55 -27.85 9.13
N LEU A 16 28.80 -27.93 9.60
CA LEU A 16 29.82 -28.82 9.06
C LEU A 16 29.63 -30.26 9.59
N ALA A 17 29.40 -31.20 8.69
CA ALA A 17 29.66 -32.62 8.94
C ALA A 17 30.61 -33.15 7.86
N ALA A 18 31.77 -33.64 8.31
CA ALA A 18 32.78 -34.23 7.44
C ALA A 18 32.45 -35.70 7.11
N GLY A 19 32.51 -36.08 5.86
CA GLY A 19 32.46 -37.45 5.39
C GLY A 19 33.01 -37.57 3.96
N CYS A 20 34.09 -38.33 3.81
CA CYS A 20 34.79 -38.61 2.54
C CYS A 20 34.01 -39.50 1.57
N SER A 21 34.17 -39.22 0.29
CA SER A 21 34.55 -40.09 -0.84
C SER A 21 33.63 -40.07 -2.04
N GLY A 22 34.28 -39.88 -3.21
CA GLY A 22 33.87 -40.27 -4.55
C GLY A 22 33.40 -39.13 -5.48
N PRO A 23 33.89 -39.08 -6.75
CA PRO A 23 33.46 -38.10 -7.69
C PRO A 23 32.16 -38.57 -8.37
N ASP A 24 31.02 -38.19 -7.82
CA ASP A 24 29.76 -38.24 -8.57
C ASP A 24 29.57 -36.89 -9.25
N THR A 25 29.43 -36.94 -10.55
CA THR A 25 29.00 -35.84 -11.40
C THR A 25 27.55 -35.50 -11.04
N ALA A 26 27.36 -34.73 -9.98
CA ALA A 26 26.06 -34.12 -9.68
C ALA A 26 25.75 -33.13 -10.82
N THR A 27 24.75 -33.47 -11.62
CA THR A 27 23.96 -32.49 -12.38
C THR A 27 23.58 -31.35 -11.42
N PRO A 28 23.70 -30.09 -11.85
CA PRO A 28 23.20 -29.01 -10.99
C PRO A 28 21.73 -29.28 -10.71
N ASP A 29 21.42 -29.37 -9.42
CA ASP A 29 20.07 -29.41 -8.89
C ASP A 29 19.36 -28.18 -9.49
N THR A 30 18.47 -28.43 -10.44
CA THR A 30 17.54 -27.41 -10.88
C THR A 30 16.65 -27.21 -9.67
N ALA A 31 16.93 -26.17 -8.87
CA ALA A 31 15.97 -25.66 -7.91
C ALA A 31 14.64 -25.59 -8.67
N GLU A 32 13.62 -26.30 -8.21
CA GLU A 32 12.27 -26.17 -8.75
C GLU A 32 11.97 -24.67 -8.71
N ALA A 33 11.90 -24.05 -9.90
CA ALA A 33 11.53 -22.65 -10.01
C ALA A 33 10.15 -22.53 -9.36
N GLY A 34 10.06 -21.72 -8.32
CA GLY A 34 8.78 -21.43 -7.67
C GLY A 34 7.78 -20.97 -8.74
N ILE A 35 6.50 -21.18 -8.50
CA ILE A 35 5.44 -20.77 -9.45
C ILE A 35 5.34 -19.23 -9.57
N TRP A 36 5.93 -18.52 -8.62
CA TRP A 36 5.85 -17.06 -8.54
C TRP A 36 7.12 -16.40 -9.07
N ASN A 37 6.91 -15.43 -9.96
CA ASN A 37 7.98 -14.61 -10.55
C ASN A 37 8.26 -13.33 -9.75
N THR A 38 7.79 -13.26 -8.51
CA THR A 38 8.07 -12.15 -7.60
C THR A 38 9.56 -12.02 -7.32
N LEU A 39 10.02 -10.87 -6.87
CA LEU A 39 11.43 -10.62 -6.56
C LEU A 39 12.01 -11.63 -5.56
N ALA A 40 11.21 -12.04 -4.56
CA ALA A 40 11.59 -13.04 -3.55
C ALA A 40 11.25 -14.48 -3.93
N GLY A 41 10.55 -14.73 -5.03
CA GLY A 41 10.04 -16.06 -5.43
C GLY A 41 8.93 -16.60 -4.53
N THR A 42 8.34 -15.77 -3.67
CA THR A 42 7.21 -16.09 -2.78
C THR A 42 5.88 -15.66 -3.39
N ALA A 43 4.76 -16.12 -2.82
CA ALA A 43 3.44 -15.67 -3.25
C ALA A 43 3.32 -14.13 -3.17
N PRO A 44 2.71 -13.47 -4.18
CA PRO A 44 2.51 -12.04 -4.14
C PRO A 44 1.56 -11.64 -3.01
N LEU A 45 1.77 -10.46 -2.42
CA LEU A 45 0.95 -9.94 -1.35
C LEU A 45 -0.42 -9.46 -1.87
N VAL A 46 -1.45 -9.61 -1.04
CA VAL A 46 -2.75 -8.96 -1.24
C VAL A 46 -2.85 -7.79 -0.27
N ILE A 47 -2.83 -6.58 -0.83
CA ILE A 47 -2.88 -5.31 -0.12
C ILE A 47 -4.31 -4.79 -0.15
N ALA A 48 -4.96 -4.72 1.00
CA ALA A 48 -6.34 -4.28 1.12
C ALA A 48 -6.42 -2.75 1.03
N HIS A 49 -6.70 -2.25 -0.18
CA HIS A 49 -6.76 -0.84 -0.54
C HIS A 49 -7.86 -0.11 0.25
N ARG A 50 -7.44 0.70 1.22
CA ARG A 50 -8.32 1.39 2.17
C ARG A 50 -9.17 0.42 3.02
N GLY A 51 -8.63 -0.78 3.27
CA GLY A 51 -9.36 -1.92 3.82
C GLY A 51 -10.15 -2.70 2.75
N ALA A 52 -11.14 -3.50 3.16
CA ALA A 52 -12.10 -4.13 2.24
C ALA A 52 -13.12 -3.08 1.76
N SER A 53 -12.64 -2.07 1.01
CA SER A 53 -13.38 -0.85 0.64
C SER A 53 -14.51 -1.11 -0.36
N GLY A 54 -14.49 -2.25 -1.04
CA GLY A 54 -15.60 -2.71 -1.87
C GLY A 54 -16.84 -3.09 -1.06
N ASP A 55 -16.65 -3.59 0.17
CA ASP A 55 -17.70 -4.11 1.06
C ASP A 55 -18.08 -3.15 2.20
N ARG A 56 -17.20 -2.23 2.56
CA ARG A 56 -17.37 -1.25 3.66
C ARG A 56 -16.97 0.14 3.19
N PRO A 57 -17.46 1.21 3.83
CA PRO A 57 -16.89 2.55 3.59
C PRO A 57 -15.39 2.55 3.84
N GLU A 58 -14.65 3.06 2.86
CA GLU A 58 -13.19 3.13 2.87
C GLU A 58 -12.63 3.81 4.13
N HIS A 59 -11.43 3.43 4.53
CA HIS A 59 -10.73 4.04 5.67
C HIS A 59 -11.55 4.04 6.97
N THR A 60 -12.15 2.90 7.29
CA THR A 60 -12.81 2.67 8.57
C THR A 60 -12.19 1.45 9.26
N ILE A 61 -12.19 1.43 10.59
CA ILE A 61 -11.76 0.25 11.35
C ILE A 61 -12.52 -1.01 10.90
N ALA A 62 -13.81 -0.86 10.56
CA ALA A 62 -14.61 -1.98 10.05
C ALA A 62 -14.17 -2.48 8.66
N ALA A 63 -13.62 -1.61 7.79
CA ALA A 63 -13.07 -2.01 6.50
C ALA A 63 -11.73 -2.75 6.67
N TYR A 64 -10.86 -2.26 7.56
CA TYR A 64 -9.58 -2.92 7.87
C TYR A 64 -9.78 -4.26 8.57
N MET A 65 -10.66 -4.32 9.57
CA MET A 65 -11.00 -5.56 10.27
C MET A 65 -11.53 -6.62 9.29
N LEU A 66 -12.47 -6.24 8.39
CA LEU A 66 -12.98 -7.16 7.38
C LEU A 66 -11.87 -7.64 6.43
N ALA A 67 -10.95 -6.77 6.02
CA ALA A 67 -9.82 -7.16 5.18
C ALA A 67 -8.92 -8.21 5.86
N ILE A 68 -8.61 -8.02 7.15
CA ILE A 68 -7.86 -8.97 7.96
C ILE A 68 -8.61 -10.29 8.10
N GLU A 69 -9.92 -10.26 8.39
CA GLU A 69 -10.79 -11.45 8.46
C GLU A 69 -10.84 -12.21 7.11
N GLN A 70 -10.75 -11.50 5.99
CA GLN A 70 -10.68 -12.09 4.65
C GLN A 70 -9.30 -12.68 4.33
N GLY A 71 -8.27 -12.40 5.15
CA GLY A 71 -6.91 -12.93 5.01
C GLY A 71 -5.98 -12.04 4.18
N ALA A 72 -6.23 -10.73 4.09
CA ALA A 72 -5.30 -9.79 3.49
C ALA A 72 -3.95 -9.81 4.22
N ASP A 73 -2.86 -9.77 3.46
CA ASP A 73 -1.51 -9.77 4.01
C ASP A 73 -1.11 -8.38 4.53
N VAL A 74 -1.68 -7.35 3.91
CA VAL A 74 -1.36 -5.94 4.18
C VAL A 74 -2.66 -5.13 4.22
N ILE A 75 -2.77 -4.21 5.17
CA ILE A 75 -3.80 -3.17 5.13
C ILE A 75 -3.17 -1.84 4.71
N GLU A 76 -3.90 -1.09 3.92
CA GLU A 76 -3.43 0.18 3.37
C GLU A 76 -4.33 1.33 3.82
N PRO A 77 -3.81 2.26 4.66
CA PRO A 77 -4.44 3.53 4.98
C PRO A 77 -3.80 4.71 4.23
N ASP A 78 -4.62 5.57 3.62
CA ASP A 78 -4.20 6.91 3.20
C ASP A 78 -4.22 7.88 4.38
N LEU A 79 -3.19 8.68 4.57
CA LEU A 79 -3.04 9.56 5.73
C LEU A 79 -3.01 11.03 5.33
N VAL A 80 -3.81 11.82 6.06
CA VAL A 80 -3.84 13.29 6.02
C VAL A 80 -3.78 13.84 7.44
N VAL A 81 -3.52 15.15 7.60
CA VAL A 81 -3.32 15.76 8.92
C VAL A 81 -4.47 16.71 9.27
N THR A 82 -5.00 16.60 10.48
CA THR A 82 -6.03 17.50 11.04
C THR A 82 -5.44 18.86 11.45
N ALA A 83 -6.30 19.85 11.72
CA ALA A 83 -5.90 21.18 12.21
C ALA A 83 -5.09 21.15 13.51
N ASP A 84 -5.31 20.14 14.35
CA ASP A 84 -4.61 19.93 15.62
C ASP A 84 -3.47 18.91 15.55
N GLY A 85 -3.02 18.57 14.32
CA GLY A 85 -1.81 17.78 14.09
C GLY A 85 -1.97 16.28 14.34
N VAL A 86 -3.12 15.70 14.05
CA VAL A 86 -3.37 14.26 14.18
C VAL A 86 -3.44 13.63 12.78
N LEU A 87 -2.73 12.51 12.57
CA LEU A 87 -2.85 11.70 11.36
C LEU A 87 -4.18 10.93 11.36
N VAL A 88 -5.00 11.13 10.34
CA VAL A 88 -6.29 10.44 10.15
C VAL A 88 -6.34 9.77 8.79
N ALA A 89 -7.10 8.67 8.69
CA ALA A 89 -7.20 7.93 7.44
C ALA A 89 -8.24 8.53 6.50
N ARG A 90 -7.80 9.18 5.42
CA ARG A 90 -8.59 9.71 4.30
C ARG A 90 -7.78 9.78 3.03
N HIS A 91 -8.40 9.33 1.90
CA HIS A 91 -7.77 9.45 0.58
C HIS A 91 -7.69 10.92 0.14
N ASP A 92 -8.84 11.59 0.11
CA ASP A 92 -8.89 12.99 -0.26
C ASP A 92 -8.64 13.88 0.97
N ALA A 93 -7.92 14.98 0.79
CA ALA A 93 -7.78 16.00 1.83
C ALA A 93 -9.09 16.76 2.08
N TYR A 94 -10.20 16.41 1.38
CA TYR A 94 -11.53 16.98 1.58
C TYR A 94 -12.55 15.90 2.00
N LEU A 95 -13.66 16.36 2.61
CA LEU A 95 -14.56 15.50 3.39
C LEU A 95 -15.86 15.13 2.68
N SER A 96 -16.26 15.84 1.62
CA SER A 96 -17.62 15.76 1.06
C SER A 96 -17.95 14.42 0.40
N THR A 97 -16.95 13.75 -0.22
CA THR A 97 -17.15 12.50 -0.97
C THR A 97 -17.28 11.28 -0.08
N THR A 98 -16.56 11.25 1.04
CA THR A 98 -16.38 10.06 1.88
C THR A 98 -16.95 10.21 3.28
N THR A 99 -17.59 11.38 3.59
CA THR A 99 -18.23 11.63 4.87
C THR A 99 -19.59 12.30 4.72
N ASN A 100 -20.36 12.30 5.80
CA ASN A 100 -21.65 12.99 5.89
C ASN A 100 -21.54 14.49 6.22
N VAL A 101 -20.41 15.15 5.99
CA VAL A 101 -20.16 16.58 6.35
C VAL A 101 -21.24 17.52 5.80
N MET A 102 -21.79 17.24 4.64
CA MET A 102 -22.90 18.02 4.05
C MET A 102 -24.18 18.02 4.90
N ALA A 103 -24.35 17.06 5.80
CA ALA A 103 -25.47 16.99 6.72
C ALA A 103 -25.22 17.76 8.03
N HIS A 104 -24.08 18.45 8.17
CA HIS A 104 -23.63 19.19 9.33
C HIS A 104 -23.70 20.70 9.08
N PRO A 105 -24.86 21.38 9.38
CA PRO A 105 -25.04 22.79 9.09
C PRO A 105 -24.06 23.68 9.87
N GLU A 106 -23.54 23.23 11.01
CA GLU A 106 -22.53 23.92 11.82
C GLU A 106 -21.19 24.11 11.06
N PHE A 107 -20.93 23.33 10.02
CA PHE A 107 -19.73 23.41 9.20
C PHE A 107 -19.96 24.09 7.83
N ALA A 108 -21.19 24.56 7.55
CA ALA A 108 -21.53 25.08 6.22
C ALA A 108 -20.61 26.23 5.76
N ASP A 109 -20.20 27.11 6.67
CA ASP A 109 -19.35 28.27 6.39
C ASP A 109 -17.85 27.95 6.33
N ARG A 110 -17.45 26.67 6.55
CA ARG A 110 -16.04 26.24 6.50
C ARG A 110 -15.55 25.81 5.12
N ARG A 111 -16.45 25.77 4.13
CA ARG A 111 -16.03 25.54 2.75
C ARG A 111 -15.15 26.67 2.26
N ARG A 112 -14.05 26.30 1.63
CA ARG A 112 -13.16 27.26 0.97
C ARG A 112 -12.56 26.67 -0.30
N GLU A 113 -12.11 27.55 -1.16
CA GLU A 113 -11.46 27.16 -2.41
C GLU A 113 -10.00 26.77 -2.17
N LEU A 114 -9.65 25.55 -2.59
CA LEU A 114 -8.29 25.02 -2.62
C LEU A 114 -8.21 23.98 -3.74
N PHE A 115 -7.09 23.90 -4.45
CA PHE A 115 -6.91 23.02 -5.63
C PHE A 115 -8.01 23.18 -6.70
N GLY A 116 -8.59 24.38 -6.83
CA GLY A 116 -9.69 24.64 -7.77
C GLY A 116 -11.05 24.05 -7.38
N MET A 117 -11.20 23.56 -6.15
CA MET A 117 -12.44 23.00 -5.60
C MET A 117 -12.87 23.78 -4.36
N ASN A 118 -14.21 24.00 -4.23
CA ASN A 118 -14.78 24.62 -3.04
C ASN A 118 -15.31 23.54 -2.11
N GLU A 119 -14.50 23.14 -1.09
CA GLU A 119 -14.72 21.97 -0.28
C GLU A 119 -14.48 22.20 1.22
N TRP A 120 -14.83 21.22 2.05
CA TRP A 120 -14.44 21.10 3.46
C TRP A 120 -13.13 20.34 3.53
N TRP A 121 -12.07 20.99 4.01
CA TRP A 121 -10.71 20.45 4.00
C TRP A 121 -10.34 19.91 5.37
N VAL A 122 -9.77 18.71 5.45
CA VAL A 122 -9.41 18.02 6.69
C VAL A 122 -8.56 18.90 7.61
N GLN A 123 -7.59 19.62 7.05
CA GLN A 123 -6.70 20.52 7.81
C GLN A 123 -7.40 21.76 8.43
N ASP A 124 -8.66 21.97 8.13
CA ASP A 124 -9.47 23.03 8.76
C ASP A 124 -10.29 22.49 9.96
N PHE A 125 -10.23 21.15 10.24
CA PHE A 125 -10.97 20.49 11.29
C PHE A 125 -10.05 19.87 12.33
N THR A 126 -10.39 20.03 13.62
CA THR A 126 -9.76 19.25 14.69
C THR A 126 -10.26 17.80 14.68
N LEU A 127 -9.51 16.89 15.34
CA LEU A 127 -9.97 15.51 15.52
C LEU A 127 -11.33 15.44 16.21
N GLU A 128 -11.58 16.29 17.24
CA GLU A 128 -12.86 16.34 17.95
C GLU A 128 -14.02 16.65 16.99
N GLU A 129 -13.83 17.58 16.06
CA GLU A 129 -14.83 17.91 15.04
C GLU A 129 -15.02 16.79 14.04
N LEU A 130 -13.94 16.16 13.54
CA LEU A 130 -14.01 15.01 12.65
C LEU A 130 -14.74 13.81 13.28
N ARG A 131 -14.67 13.64 14.62
CA ARG A 131 -15.39 12.61 15.35
C ARG A 131 -16.93 12.80 15.36
N THR A 132 -17.41 13.98 15.00
CA THR A 132 -18.85 14.20 14.80
C THR A 132 -19.34 13.64 13.47
N LEU A 133 -18.45 13.51 12.48
CA LEU A 133 -18.74 12.99 11.15
C LEU A 133 -18.79 11.45 11.13
N ARG A 134 -19.38 10.94 10.07
CA ARG A 134 -19.43 9.50 9.77
C ARG A 134 -19.03 9.24 8.35
N ALA A 135 -18.33 8.13 8.13
CA ALA A 135 -17.95 7.66 6.82
C ALA A 135 -19.18 7.23 5.99
N ILE A 136 -19.09 7.48 4.68
CA ILE A 136 -20.07 7.02 3.68
C ILE A 136 -19.33 6.34 2.52
N GLN A 137 -20.02 5.48 1.79
CA GLN A 137 -19.49 4.83 0.60
C GLN A 137 -19.49 5.81 -0.59
N PRO A 138 -18.32 6.21 -1.15
CA PRO A 138 -18.27 7.16 -2.26
C PRO A 138 -18.59 6.53 -3.62
N GLN A 139 -18.33 5.23 -3.76
CA GLN A 139 -18.40 4.56 -5.06
C GLN A 139 -19.84 4.20 -5.45
N GLU A 140 -20.24 4.56 -6.67
CA GLU A 140 -21.51 4.17 -7.22
C GLU A 140 -21.58 2.64 -7.43
N GLY A 141 -22.74 2.05 -7.14
CA GLY A 141 -22.99 0.60 -7.25
C GLY A 141 -22.61 -0.20 -6.01
N ARG A 142 -21.79 0.34 -5.08
CA ARG A 142 -21.46 -0.31 -3.82
C ARG A 142 -22.54 -0.14 -2.76
N SER A 143 -22.55 -1.04 -1.77
CA SER A 143 -23.52 -1.02 -0.69
C SER A 143 -23.41 0.23 0.18
N ARG A 144 -24.52 0.93 0.38
CA ARG A 144 -24.66 2.08 1.29
C ARG A 144 -25.23 1.71 2.65
N SER A 145 -25.35 0.42 2.96
CA SER A 145 -25.92 -0.05 4.22
C SER A 145 -25.18 0.39 5.48
N TYR A 146 -23.92 0.82 5.30
CA TYR A 146 -23.05 1.27 6.37
C TYR A 146 -22.79 2.77 6.37
N ASP A 147 -23.45 3.53 5.48
CA ASP A 147 -23.34 5.00 5.46
C ASP A 147 -23.79 5.59 6.79
N GLY A 148 -22.96 6.46 7.34
CA GLY A 148 -23.27 7.14 8.60
C GLY A 148 -23.06 6.29 9.87
N VAL A 149 -22.46 5.10 9.77
CA VAL A 149 -22.23 4.19 10.91
C VAL A 149 -20.86 4.40 11.54
N PHE A 150 -19.79 4.41 10.73
CA PHE A 150 -18.42 4.33 11.20
C PHE A 150 -17.77 5.70 11.31
N LEU A 151 -16.84 5.82 12.26
CA LEU A 151 -15.99 7.00 12.47
C LEU A 151 -14.84 7.02 11.46
N ILE A 152 -14.20 8.21 11.32
CA ILE A 152 -12.91 8.38 10.69
C ILE A 152 -11.86 7.97 11.72
N PRO A 153 -11.02 6.94 11.46
CA PRO A 153 -9.99 6.52 12.39
C PRO A 153 -8.75 7.42 12.32
N THR A 154 -8.03 7.50 13.42
CA THR A 154 -6.65 7.99 13.44
C THR A 154 -5.70 6.88 13.02
N PHE A 155 -4.47 7.24 12.63
CA PHE A 155 -3.43 6.26 12.34
C PHE A 155 -3.10 5.41 13.58
N GLU A 156 -3.07 6.02 14.77
CA GLU A 156 -2.88 5.32 16.04
C GLU A 156 -3.93 4.22 16.26
N GLU A 157 -5.21 4.50 16.01
CA GLU A 157 -6.28 3.50 16.14
C GLU A 157 -6.16 2.35 15.12
N ILE A 158 -5.56 2.61 13.95
CA ILE A 158 -5.27 1.57 12.96
C ILE A 158 -4.10 0.70 13.44
N LEU A 159 -3.06 1.31 14.00
CA LEU A 159 -1.94 0.57 14.59
C LEU A 159 -2.39 -0.28 15.78
N ASP A 160 -3.25 0.25 16.65
CA ASP A 160 -3.85 -0.50 17.77
C ASP A 160 -4.65 -1.71 17.27
N LEU A 161 -5.45 -1.53 16.21
CA LEU A 161 -6.18 -2.65 15.58
C LEU A 161 -5.21 -3.75 15.11
N VAL A 162 -4.12 -3.38 14.44
CA VAL A 162 -3.14 -4.35 13.93
C VAL A 162 -2.51 -5.12 15.09
N GLU A 163 -2.06 -4.44 16.14
CA GLU A 163 -1.49 -5.07 17.33
C GLU A 163 -2.46 -6.07 18.00
N GLU A 164 -3.75 -5.69 18.12
CA GLU A 164 -4.80 -6.57 18.65
C GLU A 164 -5.00 -7.82 17.77
N GLN A 165 -5.09 -7.63 16.45
CA GLN A 165 -5.33 -8.75 15.52
C GLN A 165 -4.11 -9.68 15.41
N GLU A 166 -2.89 -9.14 15.40
CA GLU A 166 -1.66 -9.94 15.44
C GLU A 166 -1.56 -10.80 16.69
N ALA A 167 -1.95 -10.25 17.85
CA ALA A 167 -1.98 -10.99 19.11
C ALA A 167 -3.00 -12.15 19.08
N ASP A 168 -4.15 -11.93 18.44
CA ASP A 168 -5.23 -12.93 18.35
C ASP A 168 -4.91 -14.06 17.35
N CYS A 169 -4.32 -13.74 16.19
CA CYS A 169 -3.98 -14.74 15.17
C CYS A 169 -2.60 -15.38 15.36
N ALA A 170 -1.72 -14.80 16.18
CA ALA A 170 -0.29 -15.13 16.25
C ALA A 170 0.38 -15.08 14.85
N CYS A 171 0.00 -14.12 14.04
CA CYS A 171 0.49 -13.87 12.68
C CYS A 171 1.01 -12.44 12.56
N THR A 172 1.62 -12.09 11.42
CA THR A 172 2.03 -10.72 11.10
C THR A 172 1.06 -10.14 10.08
N ILE A 173 0.59 -8.92 10.33
CA ILE A 173 -0.24 -8.13 9.43
C ILE A 173 0.55 -6.90 9.04
N ALA A 174 0.93 -6.78 7.78
CA ALA A 174 1.70 -5.63 7.32
C ALA A 174 0.80 -4.39 7.12
N ILE A 175 1.42 -3.22 7.18
CA ILE A 175 0.76 -1.93 6.94
C ILE A 175 1.53 -1.19 5.85
N GLU A 176 0.79 -0.63 4.87
CA GLU A 176 1.37 0.17 3.79
C GLU A 176 0.70 1.54 3.72
N PRO A 177 0.97 2.47 4.67
CA PRO A 177 0.31 3.76 4.70
C PRO A 177 0.82 4.69 3.59
N GLU A 178 -0.11 5.32 2.86
CA GLU A 178 0.18 6.39 1.92
C GLU A 178 0.08 7.76 2.62
N VAL A 179 1.11 8.60 2.47
CA VAL A 179 1.04 10.00 2.91
C VAL A 179 0.60 10.87 1.74
N LYS A 180 -0.58 11.47 1.88
CA LYS A 180 -1.22 12.31 0.86
C LYS A 180 -0.77 13.77 0.99
N HIS A 181 -0.42 14.40 -0.13
CA HIS A 181 -0.08 15.83 -0.23
C HIS A 181 0.93 16.32 0.84
N PRO A 182 2.03 15.58 1.13
CA PRO A 182 2.91 15.90 2.25
C PRO A 182 3.58 17.26 2.11
N ALA A 183 3.89 17.71 0.89
CA ALA A 183 4.50 19.01 0.64
C ALA A 183 3.54 20.16 1.01
N GLU A 184 2.27 20.07 0.60
CA GLU A 184 1.25 21.06 0.90
C GLU A 184 0.94 21.11 2.40
N PHE A 185 0.80 19.96 3.04
CA PHE A 185 0.61 19.93 4.49
C PHE A 185 1.79 20.55 5.24
N ALA A 186 3.03 20.33 4.80
CA ALA A 186 4.21 20.97 5.38
C ALA A 186 4.19 22.52 5.20
N GLU A 187 3.78 23.01 4.03
CA GLU A 187 3.62 24.44 3.77
C GLU A 187 2.56 25.07 4.69
N TRP A 188 1.53 24.33 5.07
CA TRP A 188 0.48 24.79 6.00
C TRP A 188 0.90 24.67 7.48
N GLY A 189 2.13 24.18 7.75
CA GLY A 189 2.65 23.96 9.10
C GLY A 189 2.14 22.68 9.77
N LEU A 190 1.63 21.76 8.99
CA LEU A 190 1.08 20.45 9.40
C LEU A 190 1.92 19.32 8.80
N ASP A 191 3.26 19.41 8.84
CA ASP A 191 4.17 18.43 8.25
C ASP A 191 3.88 17.01 8.77
N PRO A 192 3.48 16.05 7.92
CA PRO A 192 3.15 14.69 8.34
C PRO A 192 4.37 13.87 8.78
N LEU A 193 5.59 14.20 8.31
CA LEU A 193 6.77 13.38 8.54
C LEU A 193 7.08 13.18 10.04
N PRO A 194 7.21 14.23 10.88
CA PRO A 194 7.50 14.02 12.31
C PRO A 194 6.36 13.31 13.04
N LEU A 195 5.11 13.47 12.60
CA LEU A 195 3.95 12.79 13.18
C LEU A 195 4.00 11.29 12.89
N LEU A 196 4.27 10.92 11.63
CA LEU A 196 4.41 9.54 11.21
C LEU A 196 5.57 8.85 11.93
N LEU A 197 6.75 9.49 11.95
CA LEU A 197 7.93 8.95 12.66
C LEU A 197 7.66 8.75 14.15
N ALA A 198 6.93 9.66 14.81
CA ALA A 198 6.58 9.50 16.21
C ALA A 198 5.70 8.26 16.41
N ALA A 199 4.65 8.08 15.61
CA ALA A 199 3.75 6.93 15.69
C ALA A 199 4.48 5.60 15.48
N LEU A 200 5.40 5.54 14.51
CA LEU A 200 6.20 4.34 14.22
C LEU A 200 7.20 4.04 15.35
N ARG A 201 7.89 5.07 15.88
CA ARG A 201 8.88 4.92 16.96
C ARG A 201 8.27 4.48 18.28
N ASP A 202 7.09 4.99 18.60
CA ASP A 202 6.38 4.62 19.83
C ASP A 202 5.99 3.13 19.87
N ARG A 203 5.95 2.46 18.71
CA ARG A 203 5.64 1.03 18.54
C ARG A 203 6.81 0.18 18.05
N ASP A 204 8.03 0.71 18.05
CA ASP A 204 9.24 0.02 17.54
C ASP A 204 9.08 -0.45 16.06
N LEU A 205 8.38 0.34 15.25
CA LEU A 205 8.15 0.07 13.82
C LEU A 205 9.07 0.87 12.88
N ASP A 206 9.87 1.83 13.41
CA ASP A 206 10.85 2.62 12.65
C ASP A 206 12.14 1.81 12.43
N ARG A 207 12.06 0.74 11.62
CA ARG A 207 13.19 -0.17 11.32
C ARG A 207 12.96 -0.93 10.01
N ALA A 208 14.04 -1.31 9.33
CA ALA A 208 14.01 -1.93 8.01
C ALA A 208 13.27 -3.28 7.94
N ASP A 209 13.22 -4.03 9.04
CA ASP A 209 12.58 -5.34 9.12
C ASP A 209 11.16 -5.30 9.71
N ALA A 210 10.64 -4.11 9.99
CA ALA A 210 9.24 -3.95 10.39
C ALA A 210 8.28 -4.33 9.25
N ALA A 211 7.09 -4.78 9.61
CA ALA A 211 6.03 -5.08 8.64
C ALA A 211 5.31 -3.79 8.17
N VAL A 212 6.10 -2.77 7.83
CA VAL A 212 5.62 -1.45 7.39
C VAL A 212 6.35 -1.05 6.12
N THR A 213 5.61 -0.48 5.17
CA THR A 213 6.15 0.17 3.97
C THR A 213 5.44 1.51 3.79
N ILE A 214 6.17 2.62 3.88
CA ILE A 214 5.58 3.96 3.69
C ILE A 214 5.55 4.30 2.22
N GLN A 215 4.40 4.69 1.70
CA GLN A 215 4.25 5.04 0.30
C GLN A 215 3.82 6.49 0.10
N SER A 216 4.19 7.08 -1.02
CA SER A 216 3.76 8.40 -1.46
C SER A 216 4.02 8.61 -2.95
N PHE A 217 3.25 9.51 -3.58
CA PHE A 217 3.58 10.08 -4.89
C PHE A 217 4.64 11.20 -4.82
N ASP A 218 4.97 11.69 -3.61
CA ASP A 218 5.94 12.77 -3.41
C ASP A 218 7.35 12.21 -3.14
N ALA A 219 8.20 12.25 -4.17
CA ALA A 219 9.59 11.81 -4.06
C ALA A 219 10.38 12.64 -3.03
N GLY A 220 10.07 13.92 -2.86
CA GLY A 220 10.76 14.79 -1.89
C GLY A 220 10.45 14.37 -0.45
N PHE A 221 9.19 13.99 -0.18
CA PHE A 221 8.78 13.42 1.10
C PHE A 221 9.51 12.10 1.38
N LEU A 222 9.52 11.17 0.41
CA LEU A 222 10.20 9.87 0.59
C LEU A 222 11.71 10.03 0.80
N GLN A 223 12.37 10.96 0.09
CA GLN A 223 13.78 11.26 0.31
C GLN A 223 14.06 11.84 1.71
N ARG A 224 13.12 12.63 2.27
CA ARG A 224 13.21 13.08 3.66
C ARG A 224 13.03 11.92 4.64
N MET A 225 12.09 11.01 4.36
CA MET A 225 11.91 9.79 5.15
C MET A 225 13.16 8.92 5.17
N ASP A 226 13.76 8.63 4.00
CA ASP A 226 15.01 7.85 3.87
C ASP A 226 16.18 8.46 4.67
N ALA A 227 16.21 9.80 4.80
CA ALA A 227 17.24 10.48 5.58
C ALA A 227 17.05 10.35 7.10
N GLU A 228 15.85 10.05 7.59
CA GLU A 228 15.49 10.08 9.03
C GLU A 228 15.05 8.72 9.58
N SER A 229 14.84 7.71 8.73
CA SER A 229 14.26 6.40 9.07
C SER A 229 14.88 5.28 8.25
N ASP A 230 14.89 4.06 8.80
CA ASP A 230 15.24 2.84 8.08
C ASP A 230 14.00 2.06 7.59
N VAL A 231 12.77 2.58 7.79
CA VAL A 231 11.54 1.93 7.34
C VAL A 231 11.51 1.81 5.82
N ARG A 232 10.91 0.74 5.29
CA ARG A 232 10.79 0.54 3.83
C ARG A 232 9.92 1.61 3.20
N LEU A 233 10.32 2.04 2.00
CA LEU A 233 9.67 3.10 1.24
C LEU A 233 9.23 2.61 -0.13
N ALA A 234 8.04 3.01 -0.57
CA ALA A 234 7.51 2.73 -1.90
C ALA A 234 7.17 4.03 -2.65
N MET A 235 7.74 4.20 -3.84
CA MET A 235 7.43 5.33 -4.72
C MET A 235 6.24 4.99 -5.61
N LEU A 236 5.13 5.68 -5.44
CA LEU A 236 3.94 5.53 -6.27
C LEU A 236 4.12 6.19 -7.64
N TYR A 237 3.54 5.57 -8.67
CA TYR A 237 3.67 6.04 -10.05
C TYR A 237 2.41 5.76 -10.86
N SER A 238 1.77 6.80 -11.41
CA SER A 238 0.56 6.69 -12.25
C SER A 238 0.83 6.82 -13.75
N GLY A 239 1.99 7.33 -14.12
CA GLY A 239 2.42 7.44 -15.52
C GLY A 239 3.15 8.75 -15.82
N PRO A 240 3.85 8.82 -16.99
CA PRO A 240 4.65 9.98 -17.34
C PRO A 240 3.81 11.24 -17.64
N ASP A 241 2.55 11.05 -18.02
CA ASP A 241 1.64 12.14 -18.40
C ASP A 241 0.85 12.71 -17.21
N ASP A 242 0.95 12.08 -16.01
CA ASP A 242 0.33 12.57 -14.80
C ASP A 242 1.31 13.45 -14.01
N PRO A 243 1.13 14.78 -13.94
CA PRO A 243 2.07 15.66 -13.26
C PRO A 243 2.20 15.40 -11.75
N GLU A 244 1.18 14.83 -11.13
CA GLU A 244 1.17 14.50 -9.69
C GLU A 244 1.70 13.09 -9.43
N GLY A 245 1.48 12.17 -10.35
CA GLY A 245 1.82 10.76 -10.22
C GLY A 245 2.97 10.29 -11.10
N ASN A 246 3.81 11.18 -11.64
CA ASN A 246 4.93 10.82 -12.51
C ASN A 246 6.26 10.62 -11.77
N ALA A 247 6.23 10.42 -10.46
CA ALA A 247 7.42 10.29 -9.62
C ALA A 247 8.41 11.46 -9.77
N GLY A 248 7.93 12.67 -10.06
CA GLY A 248 8.77 13.83 -10.39
C GLY A 248 9.61 13.64 -11.67
N GLY A 249 9.23 12.69 -12.55
CA GLY A 249 9.98 12.33 -13.75
C GLY A 249 11.26 11.52 -13.47
N LEU A 250 11.38 10.93 -12.28
CA LEU A 250 12.55 10.13 -11.91
C LEU A 250 12.53 8.76 -12.60
N PRO A 251 13.66 8.28 -13.16
CA PRO A 251 13.78 6.92 -13.63
C PRO A 251 13.94 5.94 -12.46
N LEU A 252 13.67 4.65 -12.69
CA LEU A 252 13.74 3.59 -11.66
C LEU A 252 15.09 3.56 -10.94
N GLU A 253 16.21 3.79 -11.66
CA GLU A 253 17.55 3.82 -11.07
C GLU A 253 17.73 4.96 -10.04
N ALA A 254 17.02 6.07 -10.22
CA ALA A 254 17.06 7.17 -9.26
C ALA A 254 16.14 6.89 -8.06
N ILE A 255 15.00 6.23 -8.28
CA ILE A 255 14.08 5.79 -7.22
C ILE A 255 14.76 4.75 -6.33
N ALA A 256 15.48 3.79 -6.89
CA ALA A 256 16.21 2.75 -6.15
C ALA A 256 17.32 3.29 -5.22
N LEU A 257 17.64 4.60 -5.28
CA LEU A 257 18.59 5.21 -4.35
C LEU A 257 17.97 5.54 -2.98
N PHE A 258 16.65 5.64 -2.87
CA PHE A 258 15.95 6.03 -1.64
C PHE A 258 14.71 5.20 -1.33
N ALA A 259 14.23 4.36 -2.26
CA ALA A 259 13.04 3.52 -2.05
C ALA A 259 13.38 2.04 -2.25
N ASP A 260 12.62 1.17 -1.58
CA ASP A 260 12.74 -0.29 -1.62
C ASP A 260 11.69 -0.91 -2.56
N ALA A 261 10.66 -0.14 -2.90
CA ALA A 261 9.55 -0.56 -3.73
C ALA A 261 9.08 0.54 -4.68
N VAL A 262 8.34 0.13 -5.71
CA VAL A 262 7.59 1.01 -6.60
C VAL A 262 6.14 0.56 -6.68
N GLY A 263 5.21 1.52 -6.70
CA GLY A 263 3.78 1.29 -6.85
C GLY A 263 3.26 1.83 -8.18
N PRO A 264 3.49 1.15 -9.31
CA PRO A 264 2.99 1.58 -10.60
C PRO A 264 1.48 1.36 -10.73
N TYR A 265 0.78 2.29 -11.43
CA TYR A 265 -0.55 2.00 -11.93
C TYR A 265 -0.51 0.76 -12.83
N LYS A 266 -1.41 -0.20 -12.61
CA LYS A 266 -1.43 -1.50 -13.30
C LYS A 266 -1.42 -1.41 -14.82
N GLY A 267 -2.00 -0.33 -15.42
CA GLY A 267 -2.00 -0.09 -16.85
C GLY A 267 -0.62 0.10 -17.47
N LEU A 268 0.39 0.45 -16.67
CA LEU A 268 1.76 0.63 -17.13
C LEU A 268 2.53 -0.69 -17.28
N LEU A 269 1.97 -1.79 -16.76
CA LEU A 269 2.63 -3.10 -16.75
C LEU A 269 2.42 -3.87 -18.05
N PHE A 270 1.48 -3.42 -18.89
CA PHE A 270 1.13 -4.10 -20.15
C PHE A 270 1.20 -3.13 -21.34
N ASN A 271 1.62 -3.66 -22.47
CA ASN A 271 1.49 -3.00 -23.78
C ASN A 271 0.05 -3.11 -24.30
N GLU A 272 -0.29 -2.35 -25.34
CA GLU A 272 -1.63 -2.38 -25.95
C GLU A 272 -2.06 -3.78 -26.48
N ASP A 273 -1.10 -4.64 -26.81
CA ASP A 273 -1.35 -6.02 -27.25
C ASP A 273 -1.48 -7.02 -26.10
N GLY A 274 -1.38 -6.56 -24.83
CA GLY A 274 -1.45 -7.37 -23.63
C GLY A 274 -0.16 -8.05 -23.23
N SER A 275 0.95 -7.84 -23.94
CA SER A 275 2.27 -8.33 -23.53
C SER A 275 2.86 -7.50 -22.39
N SER A 276 3.85 -8.07 -21.64
CA SER A 276 4.60 -7.31 -20.63
C SER A 276 5.23 -6.05 -21.22
N SER A 277 5.15 -4.94 -20.48
CA SER A 277 5.88 -3.71 -20.81
C SER A 277 7.37 -3.79 -20.46
N GLY A 278 7.79 -4.80 -19.68
CA GLY A 278 9.13 -4.92 -19.11
C GLY A 278 9.35 -4.12 -17.83
N TYR A 279 8.31 -3.47 -17.30
CA TYR A 279 8.45 -2.62 -16.11
C TYR A 279 8.81 -3.43 -14.86
N VAL A 280 8.14 -4.57 -14.63
CA VAL A 280 8.38 -5.44 -13.47
C VAL A 280 9.81 -5.98 -13.48
N GLU A 281 10.25 -6.50 -14.63
CA GLU A 281 11.60 -7.02 -14.80
C GLU A 281 12.65 -5.92 -14.57
N ALA A 282 12.43 -4.71 -15.10
CA ALA A 282 13.35 -3.59 -14.90
C ALA A 282 13.42 -3.13 -13.43
N ALA A 283 12.30 -3.16 -12.70
CA ALA A 283 12.27 -2.87 -11.27
C ALA A 283 13.01 -3.94 -10.46
N HIS A 284 12.76 -5.22 -10.76
CA HIS A 284 13.43 -6.35 -10.11
C HIS A 284 14.94 -6.37 -10.37
N ASP A 285 15.41 -6.01 -11.56
CA ASP A 285 16.85 -5.89 -11.88
C ASP A 285 17.56 -4.85 -10.99
N LEU A 286 16.81 -3.88 -10.45
CA LEU A 286 17.29 -2.88 -9.51
C LEU A 286 17.04 -3.26 -8.04
N GLY A 287 16.39 -4.41 -7.78
CA GLY A 287 16.03 -4.85 -6.43
C GLY A 287 14.79 -4.17 -5.85
N LEU A 288 14.01 -3.49 -6.69
CA LEU A 288 12.76 -2.84 -6.28
C LEU A 288 11.59 -3.84 -6.29
N VAL A 289 10.87 -3.92 -5.19
CA VAL A 289 9.59 -4.63 -5.06
C VAL A 289 8.50 -3.89 -5.85
N VAL A 290 7.57 -4.60 -6.48
CA VAL A 290 6.50 -3.99 -7.30
C VAL A 290 5.13 -4.27 -6.67
N HIS A 291 4.50 -3.23 -6.13
CA HIS A 291 3.12 -3.24 -5.62
C HIS A 291 2.22 -2.45 -6.57
N THR A 292 1.36 -3.12 -7.33
CA THR A 292 0.54 -2.46 -8.37
C THR A 292 -0.89 -2.19 -7.91
N TRP A 293 -1.51 -1.12 -8.40
CA TRP A 293 -2.83 -0.62 -7.98
C TRP A 293 -3.75 -0.26 -9.16
N THR A 294 -5.05 -0.31 -9.06
CA THR A 294 -5.88 -0.95 -8.05
C THR A 294 -6.79 -1.94 -8.76
N VAL A 295 -6.87 -3.16 -8.27
CA VAL A 295 -7.80 -4.18 -8.78
C VAL A 295 -9.16 -4.02 -8.09
N ARG A 296 -10.24 -4.05 -8.87
CA ARG A 296 -11.62 -3.84 -8.40
C ARG A 296 -12.57 -4.77 -9.11
N ASP A 297 -13.39 -5.50 -8.34
CA ASP A 297 -14.39 -6.45 -8.89
C ASP A 297 -15.52 -5.74 -9.66
N ASP A 298 -15.77 -4.48 -9.31
CA ASP A 298 -16.83 -3.65 -9.85
C ASP A 298 -16.38 -2.67 -10.95
N ARG A 299 -15.22 -2.90 -11.54
CA ARG A 299 -14.66 -2.11 -12.64
C ARG A 299 -14.24 -3.01 -13.79
N GLU A 300 -14.23 -2.46 -15.00
CA GLU A 300 -13.70 -3.15 -16.17
C GLU A 300 -12.19 -3.43 -15.94
N PRO A 301 -11.76 -4.69 -16.18
CA PRO A 301 -10.34 -5.03 -16.09
C PRO A 301 -9.55 -4.37 -17.22
N ILE A 302 -8.27 -4.07 -16.99
CA ILE A 302 -7.40 -3.51 -18.04
C ILE A 302 -6.83 -4.59 -18.97
N ILE A 303 -6.85 -5.85 -18.52
CA ILE A 303 -6.41 -7.02 -19.28
C ILE A 303 -7.31 -8.21 -18.96
N GLY A 304 -7.55 -9.07 -19.96
CA GLY A 304 -8.53 -10.15 -19.84
C GLY A 304 -9.97 -9.66 -19.97
N ALA A 305 -10.94 -10.53 -19.70
CA ALA A 305 -12.37 -10.24 -19.76
C ALA A 305 -13.01 -10.16 -18.34
N THR A 306 -12.27 -10.58 -17.33
CA THR A 306 -12.74 -10.64 -15.93
C THR A 306 -11.65 -10.18 -14.97
N VAL A 307 -12.02 -9.75 -13.77
CA VAL A 307 -11.08 -9.42 -12.70
C VAL A 307 -10.19 -10.60 -12.31
N GLU A 308 -10.71 -11.82 -12.42
CA GLU A 308 -9.92 -13.03 -12.16
C GLU A 308 -8.81 -13.21 -13.21
N GLU A 309 -9.10 -12.98 -14.49
CA GLU A 309 -8.10 -13.02 -15.56
C GLU A 309 -7.07 -11.89 -15.39
N GLU A 310 -7.49 -10.71 -14.97
CA GLU A 310 -6.59 -9.59 -14.65
C GLU A 310 -5.64 -9.95 -13.51
N LEU A 311 -6.16 -10.48 -12.40
CA LEU A 311 -5.34 -10.91 -11.26
C LEU A 311 -4.35 -12.01 -11.65
N ARG A 312 -4.79 -13.03 -12.41
CA ARG A 312 -3.92 -14.08 -12.91
C ARG A 312 -2.79 -13.52 -13.80
N ALA A 313 -3.11 -12.55 -14.67
CA ALA A 313 -2.11 -11.91 -15.51
C ALA A 313 -1.08 -11.11 -14.68
N LEU A 314 -1.53 -10.33 -13.69
CA LEU A 314 -0.66 -9.59 -12.79
C LEU A 314 0.26 -10.52 -11.98
N TYR A 315 -0.29 -11.57 -11.38
CA TYR A 315 0.50 -12.55 -10.62
C TYR A 315 1.50 -13.30 -11.50
N ALA A 316 1.11 -13.69 -12.72
CA ALA A 316 2.00 -14.35 -13.67
C ALA A 316 3.11 -13.42 -14.17
N LEU A 317 2.84 -12.11 -14.26
CA LEU A 317 3.84 -11.10 -14.62
C LEU A 317 4.94 -10.95 -13.56
N GLY A 318 4.64 -11.33 -12.31
CA GLY A 318 5.61 -11.31 -11.22
C GLY A 318 5.52 -10.09 -10.31
N VAL A 319 4.39 -9.36 -10.29
CA VAL A 319 4.19 -8.31 -9.29
C VAL A 319 4.29 -8.90 -7.87
N ASP A 320 4.92 -8.18 -6.95
CA ASP A 320 5.12 -8.65 -5.57
C ASP A 320 3.91 -8.40 -4.68
N GLY A 321 3.02 -7.49 -5.10
CA GLY A 321 1.76 -7.21 -4.41
C GLY A 321 0.74 -6.54 -5.32
N VAL A 322 -0.54 -6.74 -4.98
CA VAL A 322 -1.66 -6.08 -5.65
C VAL A 322 -2.54 -5.36 -4.64
N PHE A 323 -2.83 -4.10 -4.88
CA PHE A 323 -3.85 -3.36 -4.15
C PHE A 323 -5.23 -3.75 -4.65
N SER A 324 -6.12 -4.18 -3.76
CA SER A 324 -7.48 -4.57 -4.10
C SER A 324 -8.52 -3.97 -3.17
N ASP A 325 -9.61 -3.43 -3.75
CA ASP A 325 -10.80 -3.02 -3.00
C ASP A 325 -11.61 -4.24 -2.47
N PHE A 326 -11.36 -5.43 -3.06
CA PHE A 326 -12.03 -6.71 -2.75
C PHE A 326 -10.97 -7.79 -2.44
N PRO A 327 -10.28 -7.71 -1.28
CA PRO A 327 -9.16 -8.60 -0.98
C PRO A 327 -9.52 -10.09 -1.02
N ALA A 328 -10.75 -10.47 -0.66
CA ALA A 328 -11.21 -11.86 -0.75
C ALA A 328 -11.09 -12.44 -2.16
N THR A 329 -11.38 -11.66 -3.22
CA THR A 329 -11.23 -12.09 -4.61
C THR A 329 -9.77 -12.31 -4.97
N ALA A 330 -8.90 -11.36 -4.62
CA ALA A 330 -7.47 -11.45 -4.91
C ALA A 330 -6.81 -12.64 -4.21
N ILE A 331 -7.16 -12.88 -2.94
CA ILE A 331 -6.69 -14.03 -2.14
C ILE A 331 -7.15 -15.35 -2.75
N ARG A 332 -8.43 -15.44 -3.12
CA ARG A 332 -8.97 -16.64 -3.77
C ARG A 332 -8.21 -16.98 -5.05
N VAL A 333 -8.01 -16.00 -5.94
CA VAL A 333 -7.30 -16.21 -7.22
C VAL A 333 -5.86 -16.63 -6.98
N ARG A 334 -5.15 -15.98 -6.03
CA ARG A 334 -3.79 -16.38 -5.63
C ARG A 334 -3.74 -17.83 -5.14
N SER A 335 -4.68 -18.21 -4.28
CA SER A 335 -4.77 -19.57 -3.73
C SER A 335 -5.10 -20.62 -4.80
N ASP A 336 -5.99 -20.31 -5.73
CA ASP A 336 -6.33 -21.19 -6.86
C ASP A 336 -5.09 -21.42 -7.75
N MET A 337 -4.30 -20.38 -8.03
CA MET A 337 -3.05 -20.50 -8.80
C MET A 337 -2.01 -21.37 -8.05
N ALA A 338 -1.86 -21.20 -6.74
CA ALA A 338 -0.98 -22.03 -5.92
C ALA A 338 -1.39 -23.52 -5.98
N ALA A 339 -2.69 -23.79 -5.80
CA ALA A 339 -3.23 -25.16 -5.84
C ALA A 339 -3.06 -25.84 -7.21
N GLU A 340 -3.24 -25.12 -8.33
CA GLU A 340 -3.02 -25.60 -9.69
C GLU A 340 -1.59 -26.11 -9.91
N HIS A 341 -0.62 -25.58 -9.13
CA HIS A 341 0.80 -25.97 -9.19
C HIS A 341 1.22 -26.87 -8.02
N GLY A 342 0.25 -27.40 -7.24
CA GLY A 342 0.49 -28.37 -6.17
C GLY A 342 1.13 -27.78 -4.92
N GLN A 343 1.08 -26.46 -4.75
CA GLN A 343 1.47 -25.79 -3.50
C GLN A 343 0.27 -25.74 -2.54
N PRO A 344 0.50 -25.93 -1.22
CA PRO A 344 -0.58 -25.92 -0.21
C PRO A 344 -1.20 -24.55 0.00
#